data_6675e6f8fd9f606a131687279ff4578b
#
_entry.id   6675e6f8fd9f606a131687279ff4578b
#
_cell.length_a   1.000
_cell.length_b   1.000
_cell.length_c   1.000
_cell.angle_alpha   90.00
_cell.angle_beta   90.00
_cell.angle_gamma   90.00
#
_symmetry.space_group_name_H-M   'P 1'
#
loop_
_entity.id
_entity.type
_entity.pdbx_description
1 polymer ?
#
loop_
_entity_poly.entity_id
_entity_poly.type
_entity_poly.pdbx_seq_one_letter_code
_entity_poly.pdbx_strand_id
1 'polypeptide(L)'
;MLNRRQFTSTAVASTALAGLKGFSGIYAAEPKKQRASKYIDVHTHIGTTWNGNKELTPKGLLEWMDDHDVEKAVLLPLTSPESSSFLLLTEPALKAARQHPDRFIPFCSIDPRTSVRGGVKGFISIIQHWVDLGARGFGEHKVGLNFDDPLMMQIYAACQEVGIPLLFHIDAIRGKDTPGLPRLEHALKAHPKLNFIGHGPGWWASISGDCKSLGSYPKGPVTPGGAIDRLMERYPNIYGDLSAGSGANSISRDKEFGRGFLLRRQDRLMFGTDYLQPGQPVPQFELFDSLKLPAAVQAKVFRKNAERVLKLT
;
A
#
# COMPACT_ATOMS: atom_id res chain seq x y z
N MET A 1 66.12 1.21 0.72
CA MET A 1 67.18 2.23 0.87
C MET A 1 66.60 3.59 0.51
N LEU A 2 66.70 4.51 1.50
CA LEU A 2 66.74 6.01 1.40
C LEU A 2 65.55 6.73 0.79
N ASN A 3 65.02 7.89 1.30
CA ASN A 3 65.21 8.60 2.55
C ASN A 3 64.17 9.73 2.66
N ARG A 4 63.79 10.08 3.87
CA ARG A 4 63.03 11.27 4.27
C ARG A 4 63.74 12.55 3.83
N ARG A 5 63.01 13.63 3.50
CA ARG A 5 63.38 15.01 3.91
C ARG A 5 62.13 15.86 4.12
N GLN A 6 62.03 16.36 5.36
CA GLN A 6 61.26 17.52 5.78
C GLN A 6 61.88 18.79 5.19
N PHE A 7 61.06 19.80 4.94
CA PHE A 7 61.51 21.19 5.03
C PHE A 7 60.42 22.11 5.57
N THR A 8 60.89 22.96 6.43
CA THR A 8 60.24 23.83 7.37
C THR A 8 59.59 25.07 6.78
N SER A 9 58.66 25.58 7.59
CA SER A 9 58.01 26.90 7.62
C SER A 9 58.82 28.12 7.25
N THR A 10 58.16 29.09 6.58
CA THR A 10 58.43 30.52 6.81
C THR A 10 57.15 31.33 6.71
N ALA A 11 56.82 32.03 7.78
CA ALA A 11 55.74 33.02 7.85
C ALA A 11 56.28 34.37 7.34
N VAL A 12 55.49 35.09 6.57
CA VAL A 12 55.61 36.55 6.45
C VAL A 12 54.22 37.16 6.48
N ALA A 13 54.11 38.14 7.35
CA ALA A 13 52.89 38.90 7.65
C ALA A 13 52.84 40.21 6.79
N SER A 14 51.62 40.79 6.81
CA SER A 14 51.25 42.19 6.51
C SER A 14 50.98 42.54 5.05
N THR A 15 49.82 43.06 4.66
CA THR A 15 49.17 44.33 5.10
C THR A 15 47.78 44.43 4.47
N ALA A 16 46.91 45.11 5.17
CA ALA A 16 45.54 45.46 4.85
C ALA A 16 45.34 46.26 3.55
N LEU A 17 44.19 46.08 2.88
CA LEU A 17 43.37 47.22 2.47
C LEU A 17 41.89 46.84 2.20
N ALA A 18 41.07 47.78 2.56
CA ALA A 18 39.65 47.82 2.72
C ALA A 18 38.77 47.50 1.49
N GLY A 19 37.59 47.00 1.81
CA GLY A 19 36.36 47.47 1.18
C GLY A 19 35.84 46.69 -0.04
N LEU A 20 34.88 45.81 0.24
CA LEU A 20 33.65 45.72 -0.60
C LEU A 20 32.61 44.91 0.21
N LYS A 21 31.62 45.61 0.72
CA LYS A 21 30.40 45.02 1.28
C LYS A 21 29.62 44.37 0.15
N GLY A 22 29.71 43.07 0.01
CA GLY A 22 28.80 42.25 -0.76
C GLY A 22 27.86 41.54 0.20
N PHE A 23 26.64 42.02 0.36
CA PHE A 23 25.57 41.31 1.04
C PHE A 23 25.18 40.08 0.20
N SER A 24 25.80 38.95 0.46
CA SER A 24 25.25 37.66 0.06
C SER A 24 24.28 37.24 1.13
N GLY A 25 23.03 37.66 1.01
CA GLY A 25 21.93 37.11 1.77
C GLY A 25 21.79 35.62 1.39
N ILE A 26 22.42 34.75 2.16
CA ILE A 26 22.03 33.35 2.19
C ILE A 26 20.64 33.33 2.82
N TYR A 27 19.60 33.31 1.98
CA TYR A 27 18.28 32.92 2.43
C TYR A 27 18.40 31.45 2.83
N ALA A 28 18.66 31.22 4.13
CA ALA A 28 18.39 29.92 4.72
C ALA A 28 16.88 29.69 4.51
N ALA A 29 16.53 28.72 3.67
CA ALA A 29 15.15 28.29 3.55
C ALA A 29 14.70 27.94 4.98
N GLU A 30 13.67 28.63 5.46
CA GLU A 30 13.07 28.28 6.75
C GLU A 30 12.76 26.79 6.72
N PRO A 31 13.09 26.02 7.78
CA PRO A 31 12.70 24.63 7.86
C PRO A 31 11.18 24.59 7.75
N LYS A 32 10.66 24.00 6.65
CA LYS A 32 9.22 23.74 6.51
C LYS A 32 8.81 23.09 7.84
N LYS A 33 7.94 23.77 8.63
CA LYS A 33 7.33 23.21 9.83
C LYS A 33 6.82 21.82 9.41
N GLN A 34 7.40 20.79 9.97
CA GLN A 34 7.02 19.41 9.68
C GLN A 34 5.59 19.25 10.21
N ARG A 35 4.61 19.48 9.32
CA ARG A 35 3.22 19.15 9.58
C ARG A 35 3.24 17.65 9.82
N ALA A 36 2.69 17.20 10.94
CA ALA A 36 2.50 15.77 11.17
C ALA A 36 1.67 15.24 10.00
N SER A 37 2.32 14.48 9.11
CA SER A 37 1.68 13.95 7.92
C SER A 37 0.48 13.10 8.32
N LYS A 38 -0.64 13.27 7.61
CA LYS A 38 -1.96 12.77 7.99
C LYS A 38 -2.14 11.29 7.64
N TYR A 39 -1.50 10.83 6.55
CA TYR A 39 -1.83 9.56 5.93
C TYR A 39 -0.66 8.57 5.93
N ILE A 40 -1.00 7.28 6.11
CA ILE A 40 -0.20 6.14 5.64
C ILE A 40 -1.02 5.51 4.51
N ASP A 41 -0.47 5.53 3.30
CA ASP A 41 -1.08 4.96 2.10
C ASP A 41 -0.72 3.48 1.99
N VAL A 42 -1.72 2.59 2.10
CA VAL A 42 -1.47 1.15 2.06
C VAL A 42 -1.43 0.58 0.64
N HIS A 43 -1.57 1.42 -0.41
CA HIS A 43 -1.66 0.94 -1.77
C HIS A 43 -1.06 1.92 -2.78
N THR A 44 0.17 1.66 -3.20
CA THR A 44 0.82 2.36 -4.32
C THR A 44 1.68 1.40 -5.14
N HIS A 45 1.99 1.78 -6.38
CA HIS A 45 2.88 1.04 -7.26
C HIS A 45 3.96 1.96 -7.82
N ILE A 46 5.17 1.45 -8.01
CA ILE A 46 6.24 2.14 -8.74
C ILE A 46 6.59 1.36 -10.00
N GLY A 47 6.96 2.07 -11.06
CA GLY A 47 7.20 1.52 -12.39
C GLY A 47 6.06 1.84 -13.36
N THR A 48 5.95 1.07 -14.43
CA THR A 48 4.86 1.18 -15.42
C THR A 48 3.91 0.02 -15.26
N THR A 49 2.66 0.28 -14.89
CA THR A 49 1.65 -0.77 -14.66
C THR A 49 0.96 -1.21 -15.95
N TRP A 50 0.42 -0.27 -16.72
CA TRP A 50 -0.32 -0.55 -17.95
C TRP A 50 0.37 0.09 -19.15
N ASN A 51 0.18 -0.48 -20.33
CA ASN A 51 0.80 -0.02 -21.58
C ASN A 51 0.44 1.42 -22.00
N GLY A 52 -0.57 2.03 -21.37
CA GLY A 52 -0.92 3.45 -21.55
C GLY A 52 -0.45 4.37 -20.44
N ASN A 53 0.15 3.83 -19.38
CA ASN A 53 0.56 4.62 -18.23
C ASN A 53 1.97 5.18 -18.37
N LYS A 54 2.19 6.35 -17.76
CA LYS A 54 3.54 6.86 -17.53
C LYS A 54 4.18 6.12 -16.36
N GLU A 55 5.50 5.93 -16.43
CA GLU A 55 6.25 5.37 -15.31
C GLU A 55 6.16 6.26 -14.08
N LEU A 56 5.83 5.65 -12.92
CA LEU A 56 5.94 6.29 -11.62
C LEU A 56 7.27 5.90 -10.97
N THR A 57 8.20 6.85 -10.91
CA THR A 57 9.49 6.62 -10.24
C THR A 57 9.36 6.78 -8.72
N PRO A 58 10.28 6.19 -7.92
CA PRO A 58 10.32 6.44 -6.47
C PRO A 58 10.38 7.93 -6.11
N LYS A 59 11.16 8.72 -6.86
CA LYS A 59 11.25 10.18 -6.70
C LYS A 59 9.90 10.86 -6.96
N GLY A 60 9.24 10.52 -8.07
CA GLY A 60 7.94 11.09 -8.40
C GLY A 60 6.85 10.73 -7.37
N LEU A 61 6.90 9.52 -6.80
CA LEU A 61 6.02 9.14 -5.72
C LEU A 61 6.30 9.95 -4.44
N LEU A 62 7.57 10.18 -4.08
CA LEU A 62 7.92 11.01 -2.92
C LEU A 62 7.44 12.46 -3.06
N GLU A 63 7.63 13.06 -4.21
CA GLU A 63 7.13 14.41 -4.51
C GLU A 63 5.60 14.47 -4.36
N TRP A 64 4.90 13.50 -4.92
CA TRP A 64 3.45 13.39 -4.79
C TRP A 64 3.00 13.19 -3.33
N MET A 65 3.69 12.35 -2.56
CA MET A 65 3.41 12.12 -1.14
C MET A 65 3.57 13.41 -0.31
N ASP A 66 4.61 14.20 -0.60
CA ASP A 66 4.87 15.48 0.09
C ASP A 66 3.77 16.50 -0.20
N ASP A 67 3.24 16.53 -1.42
CA ASP A 67 2.15 17.42 -1.82
C ASP A 67 0.79 17.03 -1.21
N HIS A 68 0.64 15.78 -0.73
CA HIS A 68 -0.62 15.21 -0.26
C HIS A 68 -0.65 14.80 1.22
N ASP A 69 0.31 15.25 2.03
CA ASP A 69 0.42 14.90 3.46
C ASP A 69 0.53 13.37 3.72
N VAL A 70 1.10 12.59 2.78
CA VAL A 70 1.33 11.15 2.93
C VAL A 70 2.71 10.92 3.53
N GLU A 71 2.78 10.38 4.76
CA GLU A 71 4.05 10.10 5.44
C GLU A 71 4.74 8.88 4.89
N LYS A 72 3.99 7.78 4.79
CA LYS A 72 4.50 6.50 4.31
C LYS A 72 3.59 5.91 3.24
N ALA A 73 4.16 5.22 2.28
CA ALA A 73 3.43 4.49 1.25
C ALA A 73 3.91 3.04 1.15
N VAL A 74 2.95 2.12 1.05
CA VAL A 74 3.22 0.72 0.74
C VAL A 74 3.50 0.58 -0.76
N LEU A 75 4.62 -0.05 -1.11
CA LEU A 75 4.98 -0.37 -2.48
C LEU A 75 4.58 -1.81 -2.79
N LEU A 76 3.61 -1.99 -3.67
CA LEU A 76 3.04 -3.30 -4.01
C LEU A 76 3.61 -3.80 -5.35
N PRO A 77 4.30 -4.96 -5.37
CA PRO A 77 4.59 -5.69 -6.60
C PRO A 77 3.34 -6.22 -7.30
N LEU A 78 3.43 -6.40 -8.63
CA LEU A 78 2.42 -7.02 -9.49
C LEU A 78 3.11 -8.11 -10.32
N THR A 79 3.03 -9.37 -9.88
CA THR A 79 3.86 -10.47 -10.40
C THR A 79 3.12 -11.47 -11.28
N SER A 80 1.79 -11.37 -11.34
CA SER A 80 0.98 -12.29 -12.14
C SER A 80 0.69 -11.72 -13.53
N PRO A 81 0.61 -12.54 -14.59
CA PRO A 81 0.37 -12.08 -15.95
C PRO A 81 -0.92 -11.26 -16.11
N GLU A 82 -1.92 -11.52 -15.27
CA GLU A 82 -3.19 -10.81 -15.28
C GLU A 82 -3.17 -9.50 -14.48
N SER A 83 -2.13 -9.28 -13.68
CA SER A 83 -2.10 -8.15 -12.73
C SER A 83 -1.84 -6.81 -13.39
N SER A 84 -1.03 -6.79 -14.45
CA SER A 84 -0.60 -5.57 -15.15
C SER A 84 -0.03 -5.91 -16.53
N SER A 85 0.16 -4.90 -17.39
CA SER A 85 0.84 -5.09 -18.70
C SER A 85 2.33 -5.34 -18.54
N PHE A 86 2.95 -4.78 -17.52
CA PHE A 86 4.37 -4.96 -17.18
C PHE A 86 4.48 -5.44 -15.74
N LEU A 87 5.22 -6.54 -15.52
CA LEU A 87 5.38 -7.07 -14.16
C LEU A 87 6.19 -6.12 -13.28
N LEU A 88 5.69 -5.86 -12.10
CA LEU A 88 6.38 -5.09 -11.07
C LEU A 88 6.93 -6.07 -10.03
N LEU A 89 8.24 -6.30 -10.05
CA LEU A 89 8.90 -7.28 -9.20
C LEU A 89 9.12 -6.76 -7.77
N THR A 90 9.41 -7.67 -6.85
CA THR A 90 9.66 -7.36 -5.43
C THR A 90 10.94 -6.56 -5.22
N GLU A 91 12.00 -6.85 -5.97
CA GLU A 91 13.32 -6.25 -5.77
C GLU A 91 13.37 -4.73 -5.96
N PRO A 92 12.70 -4.13 -6.97
CA PRO A 92 12.59 -2.68 -7.08
C PRO A 92 11.93 -2.02 -5.87
N ALA A 93 10.87 -2.61 -5.32
CA ALA A 93 10.19 -2.10 -4.12
C ALA A 93 11.12 -2.16 -2.89
N LEU A 94 11.83 -3.27 -2.69
CA LEU A 94 12.84 -3.41 -1.64
C LEU A 94 13.99 -2.42 -1.80
N LYS A 95 14.45 -2.19 -3.04
CA LYS A 95 15.51 -1.21 -3.33
C LYS A 95 15.07 0.20 -2.99
N ALA A 96 13.89 0.61 -3.42
CA ALA A 96 13.33 1.93 -3.13
C ALA A 96 13.15 2.14 -1.61
N ALA A 97 12.65 1.14 -0.90
CA ALA A 97 12.48 1.21 0.55
C ALA A 97 13.82 1.29 1.31
N ARG A 98 14.86 0.60 0.87
CA ARG A 98 16.21 0.75 1.46
C ARG A 98 16.79 2.15 1.26
N GLN A 99 16.47 2.83 0.16
CA GLN A 99 16.90 4.20 -0.11
C GLN A 99 16.09 5.23 0.70
N HIS A 100 14.85 4.91 1.03
CA HIS A 100 13.91 5.79 1.73
C HIS A 100 13.15 5.03 2.83
N PRO A 101 13.85 4.52 3.86
CA PRO A 101 13.27 3.60 4.85
C PRO A 101 12.16 4.23 5.72
N ASP A 102 12.18 5.54 5.87
CA ASP A 102 11.16 6.29 6.62
C ASP A 102 9.92 6.62 5.80
N ARG A 103 9.96 6.39 4.47
CA ARG A 103 8.90 6.78 3.55
C ARG A 103 8.23 5.58 2.88
N PHE A 104 8.95 4.52 2.54
CA PHE A 104 8.43 3.38 1.82
C PHE A 104 8.36 2.12 2.67
N ILE A 105 7.26 1.40 2.53
CA ILE A 105 6.98 0.12 3.17
C ILE A 105 6.91 -0.92 2.04
N PRO A 106 7.96 -1.73 1.83
CA PRO A 106 7.94 -2.68 0.73
C PRO A 106 7.09 -3.90 1.08
N PHE A 107 6.26 -4.33 0.12
CA PHE A 107 5.65 -5.64 0.12
C PHE A 107 6.41 -6.56 -0.83
N CYS A 108 6.20 -7.86 -0.69
CA CYS A 108 6.67 -8.87 -1.62
C CYS A 108 5.49 -9.56 -2.33
N SER A 109 5.75 -10.15 -3.48
CA SER A 109 4.74 -10.95 -4.19
C SER A 109 5.41 -11.99 -5.06
N ILE A 110 4.72 -13.14 -5.25
CA ILE A 110 5.07 -14.18 -6.21
C ILE A 110 3.78 -14.78 -6.77
N ASP A 111 3.77 -15.08 -8.06
CA ASP A 111 2.66 -15.82 -8.65
C ASP A 111 2.66 -17.25 -8.11
N PRO A 112 1.53 -17.75 -7.58
CA PRO A 112 1.46 -19.08 -6.99
C PRO A 112 1.67 -20.22 -8.01
N ARG A 113 1.57 -19.93 -9.32
CA ARG A 113 1.86 -20.86 -10.42
C ARG A 113 3.35 -20.97 -10.74
N THR A 114 4.18 -20.14 -10.11
CA THR A 114 5.64 -20.23 -10.25
C THR A 114 6.10 -21.59 -9.76
N SER A 115 7.03 -22.21 -10.52
CA SER A 115 7.59 -23.51 -10.17
C SER A 115 8.44 -23.43 -8.89
N VAL A 116 7.81 -23.68 -7.74
CA VAL A 116 8.44 -23.67 -6.42
C VAL A 116 8.59 -25.11 -5.92
N ARG A 117 9.83 -25.50 -5.58
CA ARG A 117 10.08 -26.80 -4.99
C ARG A 117 9.67 -26.82 -3.52
N GLY A 118 9.00 -27.89 -3.07
CA GLY A 118 8.61 -28.07 -1.67
C GLY A 118 7.23 -27.51 -1.29
N GLY A 119 6.42 -27.05 -2.26
CA GLY A 119 5.07 -26.55 -2.00
C GLY A 119 5.08 -25.40 -0.99
N VAL A 120 4.24 -25.48 0.06
CA VAL A 120 4.12 -24.42 1.10
C VAL A 120 5.48 -24.10 1.74
N LYS A 121 6.32 -25.10 2.04
CA LYS A 121 7.65 -24.85 2.63
C LYS A 121 8.56 -24.04 1.69
N GLY A 122 8.46 -24.27 0.38
CA GLY A 122 9.18 -23.50 -0.62
C GLY A 122 8.72 -22.03 -0.65
N PHE A 123 7.42 -21.78 -0.61
CA PHE A 123 6.87 -20.42 -0.52
C PHE A 123 7.27 -19.73 0.79
N ILE A 124 7.23 -20.44 1.94
CA ILE A 124 7.72 -19.92 3.22
C ILE A 124 9.18 -19.44 3.08
N SER A 125 10.06 -20.27 2.51
CA SER A 125 11.47 -19.91 2.32
C SER A 125 11.66 -18.65 1.47
N ILE A 126 10.92 -18.53 0.37
CA ILE A 126 11.00 -17.36 -0.52
C ILE A 126 10.45 -16.11 0.18
N ILE A 127 9.29 -16.21 0.80
CA ILE A 127 8.66 -15.06 1.49
C ILE A 127 9.51 -14.62 2.68
N GLN A 128 10.04 -15.56 3.47
CA GLN A 128 10.93 -15.26 4.59
C GLN A 128 12.19 -14.53 4.12
N HIS A 129 12.80 -14.97 3.01
CA HIS A 129 13.94 -14.28 2.42
C HIS A 129 13.63 -12.80 2.12
N TRP A 130 12.47 -12.48 1.56
CA TRP A 130 12.09 -11.08 1.32
C TRP A 130 11.76 -10.31 2.60
N VAL A 131 11.19 -10.97 3.60
CA VAL A 131 10.99 -10.37 4.94
C VAL A 131 12.32 -10.03 5.60
N ASP A 132 13.31 -10.90 5.50
CA ASP A 132 14.67 -10.67 5.98
C ASP A 132 15.35 -9.48 5.25
N LEU A 133 14.95 -9.22 4.00
CA LEU A 133 15.37 -8.04 3.22
C LEU A 133 14.52 -6.79 3.47
N GLY A 134 13.50 -6.87 4.33
CA GLY A 134 12.70 -5.72 4.78
C GLY A 134 11.24 -5.69 4.34
N ALA A 135 10.72 -6.70 3.62
CA ALA A 135 9.31 -6.76 3.26
C ALA A 135 8.41 -6.84 4.50
N ARG A 136 7.29 -6.09 4.51
CA ARG A 136 6.36 -5.99 5.63
C ARG A 136 5.00 -6.62 5.38
N GLY A 137 4.75 -7.12 4.18
CA GLY A 137 3.52 -7.77 3.79
C GLY A 137 3.66 -8.43 2.42
N PHE A 138 2.60 -9.09 2.00
CA PHE A 138 2.50 -9.78 0.71
C PHE A 138 1.36 -9.17 -0.13
N GLY A 139 1.60 -8.87 -1.39
CA GLY A 139 0.63 -8.30 -2.34
C GLY A 139 1.21 -7.22 -3.26
N GLU A 140 0.45 -6.67 -4.21
CA GLU A 140 -0.96 -6.95 -4.44
C GLU A 140 -1.13 -8.37 -5.02
N HIS A 141 -1.85 -9.23 -4.30
CA HIS A 141 -2.11 -10.59 -4.75
C HIS A 141 -3.29 -10.61 -5.73
N LYS A 142 -2.98 -10.43 -7.01
CA LYS A 142 -3.90 -10.16 -8.12
C LYS A 142 -3.74 -11.22 -9.20
N VAL A 143 -4.26 -12.40 -8.93
CA VAL A 143 -4.01 -13.63 -9.70
C VAL A 143 -5.29 -14.11 -10.36
N GLY A 144 -5.22 -14.60 -11.61
CA GLY A 144 -6.36 -15.11 -12.40
C GLY A 144 -6.90 -16.48 -11.95
N LEU A 145 -6.81 -16.80 -10.66
CA LEU A 145 -7.30 -18.04 -10.06
C LEU A 145 -8.55 -17.78 -9.19
N ASN A 146 -9.25 -18.87 -8.82
CA ASN A 146 -10.26 -18.80 -7.77
C ASN A 146 -9.61 -18.42 -6.44
N PHE A 147 -10.31 -17.65 -5.60
CA PHE A 147 -9.73 -17.15 -4.35
C PHE A 147 -9.30 -18.28 -3.41
N ASP A 148 -9.99 -19.41 -3.43
CA ASP A 148 -9.68 -20.61 -2.66
C ASP A 148 -8.98 -21.72 -3.47
N ASP A 149 -8.37 -21.38 -4.62
CA ASP A 149 -7.58 -22.32 -5.40
C ASP A 149 -6.45 -22.92 -4.53
N PRO A 150 -6.15 -24.24 -4.64
CA PRO A 150 -5.10 -24.86 -3.85
C PRO A 150 -3.73 -24.16 -3.92
N LEU A 151 -3.37 -23.54 -5.05
CA LEU A 151 -2.15 -22.76 -5.18
C LEU A 151 -2.21 -21.44 -4.39
N MET A 152 -3.37 -20.77 -4.43
CA MET A 152 -3.62 -19.56 -3.64
C MET A 152 -3.55 -19.87 -2.14
N MET A 153 -4.17 -20.98 -1.71
CA MET A 153 -4.16 -21.45 -0.31
C MET A 153 -2.75 -21.74 0.20
N GLN A 154 -1.81 -22.18 -0.65
CA GLN A 154 -0.41 -22.35 -0.27
C GLN A 154 0.27 -21.01 0.05
N ILE A 155 -0.02 -19.95 -0.72
CA ILE A 155 0.47 -18.60 -0.42
C ILE A 155 -0.09 -18.10 0.91
N TYR A 156 -1.39 -18.30 1.16
CA TYR A 156 -2.02 -17.90 2.43
C TYR A 156 -1.40 -18.63 3.63
N ALA A 157 -1.18 -19.94 3.50
CA ALA A 157 -0.50 -20.73 4.53
C ALA A 157 0.93 -20.22 4.78
N ALA A 158 1.68 -19.90 3.72
CA ALA A 158 3.03 -19.36 3.84
C ALA A 158 3.06 -17.98 4.49
N CYS A 159 2.20 -17.06 4.09
CA CYS A 159 2.09 -15.74 4.71
C CYS A 159 1.69 -15.82 6.18
N GLN A 160 0.77 -16.75 6.53
CA GLN A 160 0.38 -16.99 7.91
C GLN A 160 1.55 -17.49 8.75
N GLU A 161 2.34 -18.43 8.25
CA GLU A 161 3.50 -19.00 8.94
C GLU A 161 4.59 -17.95 9.16
N VAL A 162 4.89 -17.16 8.13
CA VAL A 162 5.86 -16.04 8.21
C VAL A 162 5.33 -14.89 9.09
N GLY A 163 4.02 -14.78 9.26
CA GLY A 163 3.38 -13.79 10.14
C GLY A 163 3.29 -12.38 9.54
N ILE A 164 3.14 -12.27 8.21
CA ILE A 164 2.92 -11.01 7.48
C ILE A 164 1.50 -10.93 6.93
N PRO A 165 0.91 -9.72 6.81
CA PRO A 165 -0.41 -9.54 6.20
C PRO A 165 -0.37 -9.77 4.68
N LEU A 166 -1.54 -10.06 4.10
CA LEU A 166 -1.72 -10.24 2.67
C LEU A 166 -2.77 -9.27 2.13
N LEU A 167 -2.37 -8.41 1.18
CA LEU A 167 -3.27 -7.53 0.43
C LEU A 167 -3.67 -8.22 -0.86
N PHE A 168 -4.98 -8.43 -1.04
CA PHE A 168 -5.54 -9.15 -2.19
C PHE A 168 -6.45 -8.29 -3.05
N HIS A 169 -6.54 -8.67 -4.32
CA HIS A 169 -7.48 -8.12 -5.29
C HIS A 169 -8.59 -9.14 -5.61
N ILE A 170 -9.84 -8.68 -5.61
CA ILE A 170 -10.99 -9.45 -6.13
C ILE A 170 -11.68 -8.64 -7.22
N ASP A 171 -11.85 -9.25 -8.40
CA ASP A 171 -12.73 -8.80 -9.47
C ASP A 171 -13.28 -9.99 -10.28
N ALA A 172 -13.83 -9.74 -11.47
CA ALA A 172 -14.42 -10.79 -12.32
C ALA A 172 -13.40 -11.81 -12.83
N ILE A 173 -12.12 -11.43 -12.95
CA ILE A 173 -11.08 -12.25 -13.59
C ILE A 173 -9.87 -12.55 -12.69
N ARG A 174 -9.72 -11.82 -11.59
CA ARG A 174 -8.58 -11.92 -10.65
C ARG A 174 -9.08 -12.11 -9.22
N GLY A 175 -8.45 -13.03 -8.47
CA GLY A 175 -8.94 -13.42 -7.15
C GLY A 175 -10.42 -13.84 -7.20
N LYS A 176 -10.76 -14.70 -8.19
CA LYS A 176 -12.16 -14.97 -8.58
C LYS A 176 -12.98 -15.54 -7.43
N ASP A 177 -14.13 -14.90 -7.21
CA ASP A 177 -15.14 -15.36 -6.25
C ASP A 177 -16.55 -15.21 -6.89
N THR A 178 -17.58 -15.47 -6.12
CA THR A 178 -18.97 -15.21 -6.48
C THR A 178 -19.61 -14.22 -5.51
N PRO A 179 -20.73 -13.57 -5.85
CA PRO A 179 -21.45 -12.71 -4.92
C PRO A 179 -21.69 -13.38 -3.56
N GLY A 180 -21.42 -12.63 -2.48
CA GLY A 180 -21.41 -13.18 -1.11
C GLY A 180 -20.02 -13.59 -0.62
N LEU A 181 -19.01 -13.69 -1.51
CA LEU A 181 -17.60 -13.99 -1.25
C LEU A 181 -17.36 -15.31 -0.46
N PRO A 182 -17.97 -16.44 -0.88
CA PRO A 182 -17.84 -17.71 -0.16
C PRO A 182 -16.43 -18.28 -0.19
N ARG A 183 -15.64 -18.04 -1.27
CA ARG A 183 -14.27 -18.52 -1.38
C ARG A 183 -13.32 -17.75 -0.47
N LEU A 184 -13.51 -16.41 -0.37
CA LEU A 184 -12.79 -15.60 0.61
C LEU A 184 -13.16 -16.04 2.03
N GLU A 185 -14.44 -16.31 2.30
CA GLU A 185 -14.85 -16.81 3.62
C GLU A 185 -14.20 -18.15 3.95
N HIS A 186 -14.03 -19.05 2.97
CA HIS A 186 -13.27 -20.29 3.14
C HIS A 186 -11.81 -20.02 3.52
N ALA A 187 -11.12 -19.11 2.81
CA ALA A 187 -9.74 -18.75 3.11
C ALA A 187 -9.59 -18.13 4.50
N LEU A 188 -10.51 -17.24 4.92
CA LEU A 188 -10.51 -16.63 6.25
C LEU A 188 -10.61 -17.66 7.38
N LYS A 189 -11.47 -18.67 7.20
CA LYS A 189 -11.62 -19.79 8.15
C LYS A 189 -10.38 -20.67 8.22
N ALA A 190 -9.79 -20.97 7.07
CA ALA A 190 -8.62 -21.84 6.98
C ALA A 190 -7.35 -21.18 7.54
N HIS A 191 -7.26 -19.85 7.47
CA HIS A 191 -6.08 -19.08 7.87
C HIS A 191 -6.40 -17.99 8.90
N PRO A 192 -6.86 -18.34 10.12
CA PRO A 192 -7.38 -17.38 11.10
C PRO A 192 -6.32 -16.44 11.68
N LYS A 193 -5.02 -16.76 11.51
CA LYS A 193 -3.90 -15.92 11.98
C LYS A 193 -3.35 -15.00 10.88
N LEU A 194 -3.78 -15.16 9.61
CA LEU A 194 -3.39 -14.29 8.52
C LEU A 194 -4.33 -13.07 8.46
N ASN A 195 -3.77 -11.88 8.53
CA ASN A 195 -4.52 -10.65 8.24
C ASN A 195 -4.67 -10.48 6.72
N PHE A 196 -5.90 -10.57 6.25
CA PHE A 196 -6.28 -10.31 4.87
C PHE A 196 -6.71 -8.85 4.70
N ILE A 197 -6.19 -8.16 3.67
CA ILE A 197 -6.54 -6.77 3.36
C ILE A 197 -7.20 -6.74 1.99
N GLY A 198 -8.49 -6.43 1.95
CA GLY A 198 -9.32 -6.52 0.76
C GLY A 198 -9.28 -5.28 -0.11
N HIS A 199 -9.05 -5.50 -1.41
CA HIS A 199 -9.00 -4.50 -2.46
C HIS A 199 -9.71 -5.00 -3.74
N GLY A 200 -10.04 -4.05 -4.63
CA GLY A 200 -10.55 -4.31 -5.96
C GLY A 200 -12.06 -4.15 -6.11
N PRO A 201 -12.55 -4.08 -7.38
CA PRO A 201 -13.95 -3.80 -7.68
C PRO A 201 -14.92 -4.83 -7.10
N GLY A 202 -14.58 -6.12 -7.16
CA GLY A 202 -15.42 -7.19 -6.64
C GLY A 202 -15.49 -7.21 -5.12
N TRP A 203 -14.38 -6.93 -4.45
CA TRP A 203 -14.38 -6.70 -3.01
C TRP A 203 -15.34 -5.56 -2.68
N TRP A 204 -15.14 -4.37 -3.24
CA TRP A 204 -15.92 -3.18 -2.88
C TRP A 204 -17.37 -3.20 -3.39
N ALA A 205 -17.68 -3.89 -4.49
CA ALA A 205 -19.07 -4.11 -4.90
C ALA A 205 -19.85 -4.92 -3.85
N SER A 206 -19.17 -5.83 -3.16
CA SER A 206 -19.74 -6.71 -2.12
C SER A 206 -20.08 -6.01 -0.79
N ILE A 207 -19.92 -4.67 -0.72
CA ILE A 207 -20.44 -3.87 0.39
C ILE A 207 -21.98 -3.85 0.42
N SER A 208 -22.62 -4.11 -0.74
CA SER A 208 -24.08 -4.12 -0.90
C SER A 208 -24.63 -5.53 -0.88
N GLY A 209 -25.76 -5.72 -0.18
CA GLY A 209 -26.43 -7.02 -0.05
C GLY A 209 -27.04 -7.53 -1.36
N ASP A 210 -27.29 -6.66 -2.33
CA ASP A 210 -27.80 -6.99 -3.66
C ASP A 210 -26.72 -7.11 -4.74
N CYS A 211 -25.44 -7.24 -4.36
CA CYS A 211 -24.32 -7.40 -5.27
C CYS A 211 -24.54 -8.62 -6.19
N LYS A 212 -24.61 -8.37 -7.50
CA LYS A 212 -24.81 -9.40 -8.53
C LYS A 212 -23.57 -9.68 -9.38
N SER A 213 -22.58 -8.78 -9.35
CA SER A 213 -21.37 -8.87 -10.17
C SER A 213 -20.16 -8.32 -9.42
N LEU A 214 -19.04 -9.02 -9.53
CA LEU A 214 -17.76 -8.63 -8.95
C LEU A 214 -16.87 -7.83 -9.92
N GLY A 215 -17.34 -7.56 -11.13
CA GLY A 215 -16.56 -6.87 -12.18
C GLY A 215 -16.96 -5.42 -12.44
N SER A 216 -17.77 -4.79 -11.58
CA SER A 216 -18.32 -3.46 -11.85
C SER A 216 -18.22 -2.51 -10.67
N TYR A 217 -18.40 -1.23 -10.95
CA TYR A 217 -18.64 -0.18 -9.96
C TYR A 217 -20.15 0.08 -9.87
N PRO A 218 -20.85 -0.51 -8.88
CA PRO A 218 -22.30 -0.37 -8.76
C PRO A 218 -22.70 1.10 -8.58
N LYS A 219 -23.84 1.48 -9.16
CA LYS A 219 -24.46 2.80 -9.00
C LYS A 219 -25.68 2.71 -8.08
N GLY A 220 -26.09 3.86 -7.53
CA GLY A 220 -27.24 3.97 -6.64
C GLY A 220 -26.95 3.55 -5.19
N PRO A 221 -27.98 3.52 -4.33
CA PRO A 221 -27.82 3.30 -2.89
C PRO A 221 -27.25 1.91 -2.58
N VAL A 222 -26.70 1.76 -1.36
CA VAL A 222 -26.19 0.49 -0.86
C VAL A 222 -27.31 -0.26 -0.14
N THR A 223 -27.61 -1.48 -0.57
CA THR A 223 -28.50 -2.38 0.17
C THR A 223 -27.78 -2.96 1.39
N PRO A 224 -28.30 -2.81 2.62
CA PRO A 224 -27.67 -3.38 3.81
C PRO A 224 -27.50 -4.91 3.73
N GLY A 225 -26.56 -5.46 4.51
CA GLY A 225 -26.32 -6.91 4.59
C GLY A 225 -25.28 -7.42 3.58
N GLY A 226 -24.44 -6.52 3.02
CA GLY A 226 -23.36 -6.90 2.12
C GLY A 226 -22.31 -7.82 2.75
N ALA A 227 -21.62 -8.59 1.90
CA ALA A 227 -20.64 -9.57 2.34
C ALA A 227 -19.49 -8.97 3.16
N ILE A 228 -19.03 -7.77 2.79
CA ILE A 228 -17.94 -7.11 3.52
C ILE A 228 -18.32 -6.86 4.99
N ASP A 229 -19.49 -6.26 5.23
CA ASP A 229 -19.94 -5.93 6.59
C ASP A 229 -20.12 -7.21 7.42
N ARG A 230 -20.71 -8.25 6.83
CA ARG A 230 -20.90 -9.58 7.42
C ARG A 230 -19.57 -10.28 7.73
N LEU A 231 -18.61 -10.25 6.81
CA LEU A 231 -17.30 -10.88 7.01
C LEU A 231 -16.49 -10.15 8.08
N MET A 232 -16.49 -8.81 8.06
CA MET A 232 -15.82 -8.00 9.11
C MET A 232 -16.43 -8.16 10.50
N GLU A 233 -17.74 -8.51 10.59
CA GLU A 233 -18.39 -8.84 11.84
C GLU A 233 -17.91 -10.20 12.38
N ARG A 234 -17.85 -11.20 11.49
CA ARG A 234 -17.59 -12.59 11.85
C ARG A 234 -16.11 -12.91 12.05
N TYR A 235 -15.23 -12.29 11.26
CA TYR A 235 -13.82 -12.64 11.21
C TYR A 235 -12.94 -11.47 11.66
N PRO A 236 -12.08 -11.68 12.69
CA PRO A 236 -11.18 -10.63 13.17
C PRO A 236 -10.01 -10.32 12.23
N ASN A 237 -9.74 -11.18 11.27
CA ASN A 237 -8.58 -11.16 10.40
C ASN A 237 -8.84 -10.62 8.99
N ILE A 238 -9.95 -9.88 8.77
CA ILE A 238 -10.25 -9.20 7.50
C ILE A 238 -10.28 -7.68 7.68
N TYR A 239 -9.65 -6.98 6.77
CA TYR A 239 -9.51 -5.54 6.70
C TYR A 239 -9.89 -5.05 5.30
N GLY A 240 -10.15 -3.76 5.14
CA GLY A 240 -10.43 -3.14 3.84
C GLY A 240 -9.44 -2.02 3.54
N ASP A 241 -8.89 -2.05 2.32
CA ASP A 241 -8.10 -1.00 1.71
C ASP A 241 -9.01 -0.11 0.86
N LEU A 242 -9.19 1.15 1.27
CA LEU A 242 -10.12 2.12 0.69
C LEU A 242 -9.60 2.77 -0.61
N SER A 243 -8.62 2.16 -1.25
CA SER A 243 -7.96 2.69 -2.44
C SER A 243 -8.76 2.53 -3.73
N ALA A 244 -8.23 3.09 -4.81
CA ALA A 244 -8.80 3.10 -6.16
C ALA A 244 -10.17 3.76 -6.29
N GLY A 245 -10.67 3.84 -7.51
CA GLY A 245 -12.04 4.26 -7.81
C GLY A 245 -13.09 3.34 -7.19
N SER A 246 -12.78 2.05 -6.98
CA SER A 246 -13.69 1.08 -6.37
C SER A 246 -13.93 1.36 -4.88
N GLY A 247 -12.88 1.64 -4.12
CA GLY A 247 -13.00 2.06 -2.72
C GLY A 247 -13.75 3.38 -2.59
N ALA A 248 -13.39 4.38 -3.40
CA ALA A 248 -14.09 5.65 -3.41
C ALA A 248 -15.59 5.49 -3.77
N ASN A 249 -15.90 4.72 -4.81
CA ASN A 249 -17.29 4.45 -5.24
C ASN A 249 -18.11 3.78 -4.14
N SER A 250 -17.55 2.80 -3.44
CA SER A 250 -18.26 2.04 -2.40
C SER A 250 -18.76 2.93 -1.27
N ILE A 251 -18.04 4.00 -0.96
CA ILE A 251 -18.34 4.96 0.11
C ILE A 251 -19.16 6.15 -0.41
N SER A 252 -18.84 6.65 -1.62
CA SER A 252 -19.41 7.89 -2.13
C SER A 252 -20.77 7.75 -2.81
N ARG A 253 -21.09 6.56 -3.39
CA ARG A 253 -22.36 6.32 -4.10
C ARG A 253 -23.58 6.38 -3.18
N ASP A 254 -23.37 6.16 -1.89
CA ASP A 254 -24.34 6.33 -0.80
C ASP A 254 -23.59 6.89 0.42
N LYS A 255 -23.53 8.22 0.50
CA LYS A 255 -22.70 8.89 1.54
C LYS A 255 -23.17 8.61 2.96
N GLU A 256 -24.46 8.44 3.19
CA GLU A 256 -25.00 8.17 4.51
C GLU A 256 -24.58 6.76 4.95
N PHE A 257 -24.83 5.76 4.10
CA PHE A 257 -24.39 4.39 4.35
C PHE A 257 -22.86 4.31 4.50
N GLY A 258 -22.11 4.92 3.57
CA GLY A 258 -20.65 4.91 3.55
C GLY A 258 -20.05 5.52 4.82
N ARG A 259 -20.60 6.66 5.28
CA ARG A 259 -20.19 7.25 6.56
C ARG A 259 -20.52 6.33 7.74
N GLY A 260 -21.70 5.73 7.76
CA GLY A 260 -22.12 4.76 8.79
C GLY A 260 -21.22 3.51 8.80
N PHE A 261 -20.83 3.00 7.63
CA PHE A 261 -19.90 1.89 7.48
C PHE A 261 -18.51 2.22 8.03
N LEU A 262 -17.95 3.39 7.67
CA LEU A 262 -16.67 3.85 8.20
C LEU A 262 -16.68 3.99 9.73
N LEU A 263 -17.77 4.45 10.32
CA LEU A 263 -17.91 4.53 11.77
C LEU A 263 -17.99 3.14 12.42
N ARG A 264 -18.75 2.21 11.84
CA ARG A 264 -18.90 0.84 12.41
C ARG A 264 -17.61 0.02 12.27
N ARG A 265 -16.90 0.17 11.16
CA ARG A 265 -15.72 -0.64 10.82
C ARG A 265 -14.41 0.13 10.94
N GLN A 266 -14.38 1.23 11.67
CA GLN A 266 -13.24 2.13 11.81
C GLN A 266 -11.93 1.44 12.21
N ASP A 267 -11.98 0.29 12.88
CA ASP A 267 -10.81 -0.48 13.32
C ASP A 267 -10.33 -1.50 12.27
N ARG A 268 -11.02 -1.58 11.12
CA ARG A 268 -10.79 -2.55 10.06
C ARG A 268 -10.47 -1.94 8.71
N LEU A 269 -10.51 -0.62 8.60
CA LEU A 269 -10.36 0.10 7.33
C LEU A 269 -9.06 0.90 7.32
N MET A 270 -8.40 0.94 6.18
CA MET A 270 -7.14 1.65 5.98
C MET A 270 -7.24 2.57 4.77
N PHE A 271 -6.60 3.73 4.86
CA PHE A 271 -6.45 4.66 3.75
C PHE A 271 -5.50 4.07 2.71
N GLY A 272 -5.89 4.16 1.44
CA GLY A 272 -5.08 3.80 0.30
C GLY A 272 -5.52 4.60 -0.92
N THR A 273 -4.65 4.75 -1.91
CA THR A 273 -4.93 5.54 -3.11
C THR A 273 -4.93 4.74 -4.40
N ASP A 274 -4.15 3.68 -4.50
CA ASP A 274 -3.81 2.97 -5.74
C ASP A 274 -3.13 3.93 -6.74
N TYR A 275 -2.27 4.84 -6.22
CA TYR A 275 -1.51 5.76 -7.06
C TYR A 275 -0.42 5.00 -7.80
N LEU A 276 -0.50 4.99 -9.12
CA LEU A 276 0.31 4.14 -9.99
C LEU A 276 0.88 4.86 -11.24
N GLN A 277 0.56 6.15 -11.43
CA GLN A 277 1.16 6.98 -12.48
C GLN A 277 1.07 8.47 -12.14
N PRO A 278 2.00 9.29 -12.65
CA PRO A 278 1.98 10.74 -12.46
C PRO A 278 0.68 11.37 -12.98
N GLY A 279 0.08 12.25 -12.16
CA GLY A 279 -1.13 12.98 -12.51
C GLY A 279 -2.43 12.18 -12.43
N GLN A 280 -2.41 10.99 -11.84
CA GLN A 280 -3.62 10.21 -11.60
C GLN A 280 -4.54 10.94 -10.61
N PRO A 281 -5.85 11.09 -10.92
CA PRO A 281 -6.81 11.59 -9.95
C PRO A 281 -6.99 10.64 -8.76
N VAL A 282 -6.99 11.17 -7.55
CA VAL A 282 -7.19 10.43 -6.30
C VAL A 282 -8.39 11.00 -5.56
N PRO A 283 -9.59 10.45 -5.77
CA PRO A 283 -10.83 11.00 -5.20
C PRO A 283 -10.93 10.82 -3.67
N GLN A 284 -10.07 10.02 -3.05
CA GLN A 284 -10.09 9.71 -1.63
C GLN A 284 -9.95 10.95 -0.75
N PHE A 285 -9.07 11.89 -1.10
CA PHE A 285 -8.85 13.09 -0.28
C PHE A 285 -10.11 13.93 -0.14
N GLU A 286 -10.73 14.31 -1.27
CA GLU A 286 -11.97 15.08 -1.29
C GLU A 286 -13.14 14.32 -0.64
N LEU A 287 -13.22 12.99 -0.90
CA LEU A 287 -14.24 12.14 -0.32
C LEU A 287 -14.17 12.17 1.21
N PHE A 288 -13.01 11.88 1.79
CA PHE A 288 -12.86 11.84 3.25
C PHE A 288 -13.03 13.19 3.91
N ASP A 289 -12.62 14.27 3.27
CA ASP A 289 -12.89 15.63 3.74
C ASP A 289 -14.39 15.97 3.75
N SER A 290 -15.14 15.47 2.74
CA SER A 290 -16.59 15.68 2.62
C SER A 290 -17.40 14.94 3.70
N LEU A 291 -16.91 13.80 4.20
CA LEU A 291 -17.63 12.93 5.13
C LEU A 291 -17.64 13.43 6.57
N LYS A 292 -16.82 14.42 6.91
CA LYS A 292 -16.73 15.01 8.27
C LYS A 292 -16.66 13.94 9.37
N LEU A 293 -15.75 12.98 9.23
CA LEU A 293 -15.54 11.94 10.21
C LEU A 293 -14.97 12.50 11.53
N PRO A 294 -15.32 11.94 12.69
CA PRO A 294 -14.69 12.31 13.96
C PRO A 294 -13.16 12.10 13.89
N ALA A 295 -12.39 12.99 14.53
CA ALA A 295 -10.93 12.96 14.51
C ALA A 295 -10.34 11.59 14.96
N ALA A 296 -10.97 10.94 15.94
CA ALA A 296 -10.56 9.62 16.40
C ALA A 296 -10.72 8.53 15.31
N VAL A 297 -11.77 8.62 14.49
CA VAL A 297 -12.02 7.72 13.35
C VAL A 297 -11.03 7.99 12.23
N GLN A 298 -10.80 9.28 11.91
CA GLN A 298 -9.78 9.65 10.93
C GLN A 298 -8.40 9.10 11.34
N ALA A 299 -7.99 9.28 12.59
CA ALA A 299 -6.70 8.78 13.08
C ALA A 299 -6.56 7.26 12.93
N LYS A 300 -7.64 6.49 13.13
CA LYS A 300 -7.64 5.04 12.93
C LYS A 300 -7.52 4.67 11.46
N VAL A 301 -8.42 5.18 10.62
CA VAL A 301 -8.52 4.83 9.20
C VAL A 301 -7.31 5.33 8.40
N PHE A 302 -6.85 6.55 8.70
CA PHE A 302 -5.78 7.17 7.92
C PHE A 302 -4.38 6.69 8.32
N ARG A 303 -4.23 6.09 9.52
CA ARG A 303 -2.91 5.80 10.04
C ARG A 303 -2.83 4.59 10.97
N LYS A 304 -3.49 4.62 12.14
CA LYS A 304 -3.25 3.68 13.24
C LYS A 304 -3.51 2.22 12.87
N ASN A 305 -4.49 1.96 12.00
CA ASN A 305 -4.77 0.59 11.55
C ASN A 305 -3.64 0.05 10.68
N ALA A 306 -3.08 0.87 9.78
CA ALA A 306 -1.91 0.51 8.99
C ALA A 306 -0.69 0.27 9.90
N GLU A 307 -0.40 1.16 10.85
CA GLU A 307 0.68 0.99 11.83
C GLU A 307 0.58 -0.35 12.57
N ARG A 308 -0.61 -0.69 13.06
CA ARG A 308 -0.88 -1.92 13.80
C ARG A 308 -0.77 -3.17 12.92
N VAL A 309 -1.42 -3.17 11.75
CA VAL A 309 -1.49 -4.35 10.87
C VAL A 309 -0.14 -4.64 10.22
N LEU A 310 0.61 -3.60 9.85
CA LEU A 310 1.92 -3.70 9.22
C LEU A 310 3.08 -3.72 10.23
N LYS A 311 2.80 -3.64 11.52
CA LYS A 311 3.81 -3.65 12.60
C LYS A 311 4.89 -2.59 12.37
N LEU A 312 4.48 -1.32 12.18
CA LEU A 312 5.38 -0.22 11.87
C LEU A 312 5.97 0.48 13.10
N THR A 313 5.51 0.15 14.27
CA THR A 313 5.98 0.67 15.59
C THR A 313 6.87 -0.33 16.27
#